data_00349c0aecd678c7a36bb9802f0e8d18
#
_entry.id   00349c0aecd678c7a36bb9802f0e8d18
#
_cell.length_a   1.000
_cell.length_b   1.000
_cell.length_c   1.000
_cell.angle_alpha   90.00
_cell.angle_beta   90.00
_cell.angle_gamma   90.00
#
_symmetry.space_group_name_H-M   'P 1'
#
loop_
_entity.id
_entity.type
_entity.pdbx_description
1 polymer ?
#
loop_
_entity_poly.entity_id
_entity_poly.type
_entity_poly.pdbx_seq_one_letter_code
_entity_poly.pdbx_strand_id
1 'polypeptide(L)' 'MSLDNAPDEVKLAVDLIMLLEQHEIPPSTVLSALEIVRQDFLRKQREEPPAR' A
#
# COMPACT_ATOMS: atom_id res chain seq x y z
N MET A 1 -13.60 15.64 2.72
CA MET A 1 -13.12 15.02 3.96
C MET A 1 -11.61 15.15 4.04
N SER A 2 -11.11 15.49 5.20
CA SER A 2 -9.67 15.67 5.39
C SER A 2 -8.96 14.32 5.49
N LEU A 3 -7.77 14.21 4.87
CA LEU A 3 -6.97 13.00 5.00
C LEU A 3 -6.50 12.77 6.44
N ASP A 4 -6.46 13.85 7.25
CA ASP A 4 -6.04 13.72 8.65
C ASP A 4 -6.96 12.80 9.44
N ASN A 5 -8.21 12.66 9.00
CA ASN A 5 -9.19 11.82 9.69
C ASN A 5 -9.36 10.46 9.03
N ALA A 6 -8.61 10.18 7.97
CA ALA A 6 -8.72 8.91 7.26
C ALA A 6 -7.96 7.81 8.02
N PRO A 7 -8.39 6.55 7.87
CA PRO A 7 -7.60 5.43 8.42
C PRO A 7 -6.19 5.40 7.84
N ASP A 8 -5.28 4.80 8.58
CA ASP A 8 -3.87 4.75 8.16
C ASP A 8 -3.70 4.10 6.79
N GLU A 9 -4.45 3.04 6.51
CA GLU A 9 -4.33 2.35 5.23
C GLU A 9 -4.77 3.23 4.07
N VAL A 10 -5.74 4.11 4.29
CA VAL A 10 -6.19 5.05 3.26
C VAL A 10 -5.12 6.10 2.99
N LYS A 11 -4.53 6.63 4.06
CA LYS A 11 -3.45 7.61 3.91
C LYS A 11 -2.27 7.01 3.15
N LEU A 12 -1.89 5.80 3.53
CA LEU A 12 -0.78 5.11 2.87
C LEU A 12 -1.09 4.83 1.41
N ALA A 13 -2.32 4.42 1.12
CA ALA A 13 -2.72 4.14 -0.25
C ALA A 13 -2.66 5.40 -1.12
N VAL A 14 -3.11 6.53 -0.59
CA VAL A 14 -3.05 7.78 -1.33
C VAL A 14 -1.60 8.19 -1.60
N ASP A 15 -0.75 8.09 -0.60
CA ASP A 15 0.67 8.42 -0.77
C ASP A 15 1.31 7.51 -1.82
N LEU A 16 0.97 6.24 -1.78
CA LEU A 16 1.52 5.27 -2.73
C LEU A 16 1.05 5.56 -4.15
N ILE A 17 -0.23 5.88 -4.32
CA ILE A 17 -0.77 6.24 -5.63
C ILE A 17 -0.01 7.42 -6.21
N MET A 18 0.20 8.46 -5.40
CA MET A 18 0.90 9.65 -5.84
C MET A 18 2.33 9.34 -6.24
N LEU A 19 3.00 8.52 -5.45
CA LEU A 19 4.38 8.13 -5.74
C LEU A 19 4.46 7.36 -7.06
N LEU A 20 3.57 6.41 -7.25
CA LEU A 20 3.58 5.58 -8.45
C LEU A 20 3.25 6.40 -9.69
N GLU A 21 2.33 7.38 -9.56
CA GLU A 21 1.99 8.25 -10.67
C GLU A 21 3.14 9.18 -11.03
N GLN A 22 3.88 9.66 -10.04
CA GLN A 22 5.05 10.50 -10.31
C GLN A 22 6.11 9.75 -11.10
N HIS A 23 6.22 8.44 -10.89
CA HIS A 23 7.19 7.63 -11.61
C HIS A 23 6.67 7.15 -12.97
N GLU A 24 5.43 7.49 -13.32
CA GLU A 24 4.82 7.19 -14.62
C GLU A 24 4.87 5.68 -14.95
N ILE A 25 4.62 4.88 -13.94
CA ILE A 25 4.62 3.42 -14.11
C ILE A 25 3.29 2.98 -14.69
N PRO A 26 3.28 2.13 -15.73
CA PRO A 26 2.01 1.66 -16.31
C PRO A 26 1.15 0.95 -15.27
N PRO A 27 -0.17 1.13 -15.34
CA PRO A 27 -1.06 0.48 -14.37
C PRO A 27 -0.91 -1.03 -14.28
N SER A 28 -0.70 -1.71 -15.39
CA SER A 28 -0.53 -3.17 -15.36
C SER A 28 0.71 -3.58 -14.58
N THR A 29 1.80 -2.81 -14.73
CA THR A 29 3.02 -3.07 -13.98
C THR A 29 2.80 -2.81 -12.50
N VAL A 30 2.08 -1.75 -12.16
CA VAL A 30 1.76 -1.43 -10.78
C VAL A 30 0.96 -2.57 -10.14
N LEU A 31 -0.06 -3.06 -10.84
CA LEU A 31 -0.89 -4.13 -10.29
C LEU A 31 -0.08 -5.40 -10.05
N SER A 32 0.82 -5.74 -10.99
CA SER A 32 1.68 -6.91 -10.81
C SER A 32 2.63 -6.73 -9.62
N ALA A 33 3.20 -5.53 -9.50
CA ALA A 33 4.11 -5.25 -8.38
C ALA A 33 3.38 -5.29 -7.05
N LEU A 34 2.15 -4.77 -7.01
CA LEU A 34 1.37 -4.77 -5.77
C LEU A 34 1.04 -6.20 -5.32
N GLU A 35 0.86 -7.11 -6.26
CA GLU A 35 0.62 -8.50 -5.88
C GLU A 35 1.85 -9.10 -5.19
N ILE A 36 3.04 -8.77 -5.68
CA ILE A 36 4.28 -9.22 -5.04
C ILE A 36 4.39 -8.64 -3.63
N VAL A 37 4.11 -7.34 -3.51
CA VAL A 37 4.14 -6.66 -2.22
C VAL A 37 3.12 -7.29 -1.26
N ARG A 38 1.93 -7.58 -1.77
CA ARG A 38 0.89 -8.18 -0.96
C ARG A 38 1.34 -9.53 -0.39
N GLN A 39 1.94 -10.38 -1.22
CA GLN A 39 2.41 -11.68 -0.76
C GLN A 39 3.49 -11.55 0.30
N ASP A 40 4.39 -10.58 0.12
CA ASP A 40 5.43 -10.34 1.10
C ASP A 40 4.85 -9.94 2.46
N PHE A 41 3.88 -9.04 2.45
CA PHE A 41 3.29 -8.57 3.70
C PHE A 41 2.33 -9.58 4.32
N LEU A 42 1.74 -10.47 3.55
CA LEU A 42 0.97 -11.57 4.13
C LEU A 42 1.87 -12.44 5.00
N ARG A 43 3.09 -12.69 4.54
CA ARG A 43 4.06 -13.45 5.32
C ARG A 43 4.45 -12.69 6.59
N LYS A 44 4.73 -11.40 6.46
CA LYS A 44 5.13 -10.58 7.61
C LYS A 44 4.00 -10.45 8.62
N GLN A 45 2.77 -10.41 8.16
CA GLN A 45 1.62 -10.32 9.05
C GLN A 45 1.52 -11.54 9.96
N ARG A 46 1.86 -12.72 9.44
CA ARG A 46 1.85 -13.93 10.25
C ARG A 46 2.90 -13.92 11.36
N GLU A 47 3.96 -13.12 11.17
CA GLU A 47 5.04 -13.00 12.14
C GLU A 47 4.87 -11.79 13.06
N GLU A 48 3.87 -10.99 12.78
CA GLU A 48 3.63 -9.73 13.49
C GLU A 48 3.07 -10.00 14.89
N PRO A 49 3.52 -9.27 15.92
CA PRO A 49 2.92 -9.41 17.25
C PRO A 49 1.45 -9.02 17.22
N PRO A 50 0.63 -9.60 18.11
CA PRO A 50 -0.77 -9.24 18.15
C PRO A 50 -0.97 -7.74 18.34
N ALA A 51 -2.02 -7.19 17.73
CA ALA A 51 -2.34 -5.78 17.88
C ALA A 51 -2.79 -5.50 19.31
N ARG A 52 -2.48 -4.29 19.77
CA ARG A 52 -2.90 -3.85 21.10
C ARG A 52 -4.36 -3.50 21.13
#